data_11e0010d20ac034cf645d238bbb5a373
#
_entry.id   11e0010d20ac034cf645d238bbb5a373
#
_cell.length_a   1.000
_cell.length_b   1.000
_cell.length_c   1.000
_cell.angle_alpha   90.00
_cell.angle_beta   90.00
_cell.angle_gamma   90.00
#
_symmetry.space_group_name_H-M   'P 1'
#
loop_
_entity.id
_entity.type
_entity.pdbx_description
1 polymer ?
#
loop_
_entity_poly.entity_id
_entity_poly.type
_entity_poly.pdbx_seq_one_letter_code
_entity_poly.pdbx_strand_id
1 'polypeptide(L)'
;MRTVTNISECVALATELKQAWFPHEPTWGPWFRGQGNVAWKLAPKLYRVKLPKRGIRIIEDEIRQEFIMRAPGLADTGSLNSWEWYFMMQHFGAPTRLLDWTEGALIALYFAVRDSKGDNDAAIWILDPWWLNKRVVNEREVIPPGAEIGISTPDSDRYKPWLPDRYSTDKLPTLPVAVYPTHSARRISTQRSCFTIHGSDEDTLETLAGERDAHIAKITVPHTEIPTIKEQLAVAGVDEVTIFPDLDGLGRYLSAVLQSEADA
;
A
#
# COMPACT_ATOMS: atom_id res chain seq x y z
N MET A 1 13.24 6.08 -18.19
CA MET A 1 12.71 5.33 -17.04
C MET A 1 13.88 5.11 -16.09
N ARG A 2 13.76 5.39 -14.78
CA ARG A 2 14.87 5.16 -13.83
C ARG A 2 14.95 3.67 -13.48
N THR A 3 16.15 3.16 -13.26
CA THR A 3 16.39 1.75 -12.92
C THR A 3 17.25 1.67 -11.67
N VAL A 4 17.05 0.67 -10.84
CA VAL A 4 17.91 0.34 -9.69
C VAL A 4 18.38 -1.11 -9.79
N THR A 5 19.67 -1.33 -9.54
CA THR A 5 20.33 -2.62 -9.66
C THR A 5 20.80 -3.19 -8.31
N ASN A 6 20.73 -2.38 -7.24
CA ASN A 6 21.14 -2.75 -5.89
C ASN A 6 20.47 -1.88 -4.82
N ILE A 7 20.59 -2.27 -3.54
CA ILE A 7 19.95 -1.56 -2.42
C ILE A 7 20.50 -0.12 -2.25
N SER A 8 21.78 0.12 -2.55
CA SER A 8 22.38 1.44 -2.39
C SER A 8 21.79 2.44 -3.38
N GLU A 9 21.58 2.05 -4.63
CA GLU A 9 20.91 2.87 -5.64
C GLU A 9 19.44 3.14 -5.27
N CYS A 10 18.73 2.14 -4.71
CA CYS A 10 17.37 2.33 -4.24
C CYS A 10 17.30 3.38 -3.12
N VAL A 11 18.17 3.29 -2.12
CA VAL A 11 18.25 4.26 -1.02
C VAL A 11 18.67 5.65 -1.51
N ALA A 12 19.65 5.74 -2.40
CA ALA A 12 20.11 7.00 -2.98
C ALA A 12 18.98 7.72 -3.72
N LEU A 13 18.24 6.98 -4.55
CA LEU A 13 17.10 7.52 -5.30
C LEU A 13 15.94 7.94 -4.41
N ALA A 14 15.61 7.14 -3.38
CA ALA A 14 14.61 7.50 -2.40
C ALA A 14 14.99 8.79 -1.65
N THR A 15 16.28 8.96 -1.33
CA THR A 15 16.80 10.16 -0.67
C THR A 15 16.74 11.38 -1.59
N GLU A 16 17.13 11.23 -2.87
CA GLU A 16 17.01 12.29 -3.88
C GLU A 16 15.57 12.79 -3.99
N LEU A 17 14.61 11.86 -4.15
CA LEU A 17 13.21 12.23 -4.28
C LEU A 17 12.66 12.86 -2.98
N LYS A 18 13.06 12.36 -1.81
CA LYS A 18 12.70 12.99 -0.54
C LYS A 18 13.18 14.44 -0.48
N GLN A 19 14.43 14.69 -0.84
CA GLN A 19 14.99 16.06 -0.85
C GLN A 19 14.30 16.97 -1.87
N ALA A 20 13.98 16.43 -3.04
CA ALA A 20 13.32 17.20 -4.10
C ALA A 20 11.86 17.55 -3.77
N TRP A 21 11.11 16.61 -3.19
CA TRP A 21 9.68 16.80 -2.92
C TRP A 21 9.38 17.45 -1.55
N PHE A 22 10.31 17.28 -0.58
CA PHE A 22 10.14 17.72 0.81
C PHE A 22 11.34 18.53 1.34
N PRO A 23 11.79 19.59 0.63
CA PRO A 23 13.04 20.29 0.97
C PRO A 23 13.04 20.97 2.34
N HIS A 24 11.85 21.26 2.89
CA HIS A 24 11.67 21.95 4.17
C HIS A 24 10.90 21.13 5.22
N GLU A 25 10.63 19.86 4.94
CA GLU A 25 9.79 19.00 5.77
C GLU A 25 10.59 17.77 6.25
N PRO A 26 11.33 17.87 7.35
CA PRO A 26 12.26 16.82 7.77
C PRO A 26 11.57 15.51 8.14
N THR A 27 10.33 15.57 8.63
CA THR A 27 9.55 14.40 9.07
C THR A 27 8.72 13.78 7.94
N TRP A 28 8.49 14.48 6.83
CA TRP A 28 7.75 13.95 5.70
C TRP A 28 8.65 13.13 4.78
N GLY A 29 8.05 12.19 4.08
CA GLY A 29 8.76 11.37 3.13
C GLY A 29 7.84 10.68 2.14
N PRO A 30 8.37 10.27 0.99
CA PRO A 30 7.58 9.57 0.00
C PRO A 30 7.12 8.20 0.52
N TRP A 31 6.00 7.73 -0.01
CA TRP A 31 5.53 6.37 0.14
C TRP A 31 6.01 5.50 -1.02
N PHE A 32 6.25 4.24 -0.74
CA PHE A 32 6.80 3.28 -1.68
C PHE A 32 5.88 2.07 -1.83
N ARG A 33 5.86 1.47 -3.02
CA ARG A 33 5.14 0.22 -3.27
C ARG A 33 5.91 -0.66 -4.24
N GLY A 34 6.26 -1.88 -3.83
CA GLY A 34 6.86 -2.89 -4.68
C GLY A 34 5.82 -3.68 -5.46
N GLN A 35 6.15 -4.03 -6.70
CA GLN A 35 5.38 -4.92 -7.56
C GLN A 35 6.33 -5.89 -8.26
N GLY A 36 6.03 -7.19 -8.22
CA GLY A 36 6.84 -8.25 -8.84
C GLY A 36 6.83 -8.27 -10.37
N ASN A 37 6.06 -7.41 -11.01
CA ASN A 37 6.07 -7.26 -12.47
C ASN A 37 5.83 -5.80 -12.85
N VAL A 38 6.74 -5.25 -13.62
CA VAL A 38 6.69 -3.87 -14.11
C VAL A 38 5.44 -3.57 -14.94
N ALA A 39 4.84 -4.57 -15.58
CA ALA A 39 3.62 -4.42 -16.37
C ALA A 39 2.32 -4.40 -15.56
N TRP A 40 2.36 -4.70 -14.26
CA TRP A 40 1.15 -4.68 -13.44
C TRP A 40 0.65 -3.25 -13.24
N LYS A 41 -0.67 -3.12 -13.31
CA LYS A 41 -1.35 -1.86 -13.01
C LYS A 41 -1.24 -1.52 -11.51
N LEU A 42 -1.22 -0.22 -11.24
CA LEU A 42 -1.23 0.33 -9.88
C LEU A 42 -2.68 0.41 -9.34
N ALA A 43 -3.34 -0.74 -9.30
CA ALA A 43 -4.75 -0.86 -8.97
C ALA A 43 -4.97 -1.71 -7.70
N PRO A 44 -5.95 -1.34 -6.84
CA PRO A 44 -6.39 -2.16 -5.71
C PRO A 44 -6.90 -3.54 -6.12
N LYS A 45 -6.94 -4.47 -5.14
CA LYS A 45 -7.37 -5.85 -5.39
C LYS A 45 -8.78 -5.94 -5.97
N LEU A 46 -9.68 -5.07 -5.51
CA LEU A 46 -11.07 -5.04 -5.98
C LEU A 46 -11.18 -4.72 -7.48
N TYR A 47 -10.29 -3.88 -8.01
CA TYR A 47 -10.27 -3.53 -9.44
C TYR A 47 -9.55 -4.55 -10.34
N ARG A 48 -8.84 -5.53 -9.76
CA ARG A 48 -8.14 -6.58 -10.53
C ARG A 48 -9.06 -7.74 -10.94
N VAL A 49 -10.32 -7.72 -10.52
CA VAL A 49 -11.32 -8.74 -10.85
C VAL A 49 -12.44 -8.13 -11.68
N LYS A 50 -13.06 -8.96 -12.53
CA LYS A 50 -14.23 -8.51 -13.29
C LYS A 50 -15.40 -8.30 -12.34
N LEU A 51 -15.79 -7.05 -12.14
CA LEU A 51 -16.87 -6.71 -11.23
C LEU A 51 -18.26 -6.93 -11.89
N PRO A 52 -19.25 -7.36 -11.07
CA PRO A 52 -20.66 -7.35 -11.49
C PRO A 52 -21.15 -5.92 -11.80
N LYS A 53 -22.19 -5.79 -12.66
CA LYS A 53 -22.73 -4.49 -13.10
C LYS A 53 -23.52 -3.71 -12.02
N ARG A 54 -23.42 -4.08 -10.74
CA ARG A 54 -24.20 -3.48 -9.64
C ARG A 54 -23.60 -2.21 -9.03
N GLY A 55 -22.46 -1.76 -9.52
CA GLY A 55 -21.71 -0.63 -8.97
C GLY A 55 -20.74 -1.04 -7.85
N ILE A 56 -19.55 -0.45 -7.89
CA ILE A 56 -18.43 -0.85 -7.03
C ILE A 56 -18.70 -0.67 -5.54
N ARG A 57 -19.38 0.43 -5.17
CA ARG A 57 -19.71 0.72 -3.76
C ARG A 57 -20.65 -0.32 -3.15
N ILE A 58 -21.64 -0.79 -3.93
CA ILE A 58 -22.57 -1.84 -3.47
C ILE A 58 -21.83 -3.15 -3.26
N ILE A 59 -20.98 -3.54 -4.21
CA ILE A 59 -20.22 -4.79 -4.13
C ILE A 59 -19.26 -4.78 -2.95
N GLU A 60 -18.52 -3.69 -2.78
CA GLU A 60 -17.58 -3.55 -1.67
C GLU A 60 -18.28 -3.53 -0.31
N ASP A 61 -19.43 -2.87 -0.20
CA ASP A 61 -20.20 -2.88 1.03
C ASP A 61 -20.79 -4.27 1.34
N GLU A 62 -21.23 -5.04 0.34
CA GLU A 62 -21.64 -6.43 0.53
C GLU A 62 -20.51 -7.29 1.10
N ILE A 63 -19.30 -7.16 0.54
CA ILE A 63 -18.08 -7.84 1.05
C ILE A 63 -17.79 -7.40 2.49
N ARG A 64 -17.92 -6.11 2.78
CA ARG A 64 -17.72 -5.55 4.12
C ARG A 64 -18.72 -6.11 5.13
N GLN A 65 -19.99 -6.13 4.80
CA GLN A 65 -21.05 -6.67 5.68
C GLN A 65 -20.80 -8.16 5.96
N GLU A 66 -20.47 -8.94 4.95
CA GLU A 66 -20.16 -10.37 5.11
C GLU A 66 -18.93 -10.59 6.00
N PHE A 67 -17.88 -9.75 5.84
CA PHE A 67 -16.69 -9.80 6.67
C PHE A 67 -17.00 -9.47 8.13
N ILE A 68 -17.73 -8.37 8.40
CA ILE A 68 -18.11 -7.93 9.74
C ILE A 68 -18.96 -9.00 10.44
N MET A 69 -19.87 -9.65 9.72
CA MET A 69 -20.74 -10.69 10.27
C MET A 69 -19.95 -11.94 10.70
N ARG A 70 -18.91 -12.32 9.98
CA ARG A 70 -18.16 -13.56 10.23
C ARG A 70 -16.90 -13.39 11.09
N ALA A 71 -16.25 -12.25 11.04
CA ALA A 71 -14.98 -12.03 11.70
C ALA A 71 -14.99 -12.28 13.22
N PRO A 72 -16.05 -11.90 14.01
CA PRO A 72 -16.06 -12.14 15.44
C PRO A 72 -16.03 -13.63 15.85
N GLY A 73 -16.43 -14.53 14.94
CA GLY A 73 -16.32 -15.98 15.16
C GLY A 73 -14.93 -16.55 14.90
N LEU A 74 -14.02 -15.75 14.29
CA LEU A 74 -12.70 -16.18 13.85
C LEU A 74 -11.56 -15.50 14.61
N ALA A 75 -11.80 -14.32 15.17
CA ALA A 75 -10.80 -13.53 15.90
C ALA A 75 -11.48 -12.62 16.92
N ASP A 76 -10.74 -12.22 17.96
CA ASP A 76 -11.17 -11.14 18.84
C ASP A 76 -11.06 -9.81 18.06
N THR A 77 -12.20 -9.24 17.72
CA THR A 77 -12.29 -8.01 16.94
C THR A 77 -12.50 -6.77 17.81
N GLY A 78 -12.81 -6.93 19.09
CA GLY A 78 -13.15 -5.81 19.96
C GLY A 78 -14.28 -4.93 19.39
N SER A 79 -14.26 -3.65 19.73
CA SER A 79 -15.17 -2.64 19.17
C SER A 79 -14.43 -1.82 18.12
N LEU A 80 -14.72 -2.06 16.85
CA LEU A 80 -14.08 -1.40 15.71
C LEU A 80 -15.03 -0.40 15.05
N ASN A 81 -14.52 0.77 14.68
CA ASN A 81 -15.22 1.72 13.84
C ASN A 81 -15.19 1.30 12.35
N SER A 82 -15.90 2.03 11.48
CA SER A 82 -16.02 1.68 10.04
C SER A 82 -14.68 1.66 9.31
N TRP A 83 -13.74 2.53 9.68
CA TRP A 83 -12.41 2.58 9.08
C TRP A 83 -11.52 1.41 9.55
N GLU A 84 -11.57 1.10 10.84
CA GLU A 84 -10.82 -0.03 11.42
C GLU A 84 -11.27 -1.35 10.81
N TRP A 85 -12.58 -1.55 10.61
CA TRP A 85 -13.11 -2.68 9.86
C TRP A 85 -12.56 -2.73 8.43
N TYR A 86 -12.49 -1.58 7.77
CA TYR A 86 -12.02 -1.51 6.38
C TYR A 86 -10.51 -1.85 6.27
N PHE A 87 -9.70 -1.34 7.21
CA PHE A 87 -8.29 -1.70 7.29
C PHE A 87 -8.08 -3.17 7.68
N MET A 88 -8.91 -3.72 8.56
CA MET A 88 -8.88 -5.13 8.91
C MET A 88 -9.20 -6.02 7.71
N MET A 89 -10.21 -5.68 6.92
CA MET A 89 -10.50 -6.38 5.65
C MET A 89 -9.28 -6.43 4.73
N GLN A 90 -8.62 -5.30 4.52
CA GLN A 90 -7.40 -5.21 3.70
C GLN A 90 -6.28 -6.10 4.29
N HIS A 91 -6.07 -6.03 5.59
CA HIS A 91 -5.04 -6.80 6.29
C HIS A 91 -5.20 -8.32 6.09
N PHE A 92 -6.43 -8.81 6.14
CA PHE A 92 -6.75 -10.22 5.91
C PHE A 92 -7.02 -10.55 4.42
N GLY A 93 -6.70 -9.64 3.52
CA GLY A 93 -6.70 -9.88 2.09
C GLY A 93 -8.07 -9.92 1.43
N ALA A 94 -9.13 -9.41 2.07
CA ALA A 94 -10.40 -9.19 1.39
C ALA A 94 -10.24 -8.20 0.23
N PRO A 95 -11.04 -8.28 -0.84
CA PRO A 95 -11.00 -7.31 -1.93
C PRO A 95 -11.52 -5.96 -1.48
N THR A 96 -10.68 -4.93 -1.49
CA THR A 96 -11.00 -3.55 -1.15
C THR A 96 -10.49 -2.59 -2.21
N ARG A 97 -10.90 -1.32 -2.14
CA ARG A 97 -10.31 -0.21 -2.92
C ARG A 97 -9.06 0.39 -2.27
N LEU A 98 -8.57 -0.21 -1.18
CA LEU A 98 -7.29 0.15 -0.57
C LEU A 98 -6.14 -0.40 -1.42
N LEU A 99 -5.13 0.42 -1.61
CA LEU A 99 -3.84 0.03 -2.18
C LEU A 99 -2.75 0.27 -1.14
N ASP A 100 -1.99 -0.78 -0.83
CA ASP A 100 -0.94 -0.74 0.18
C ASP A 100 0.28 0.04 -0.31
N TRP A 101 0.83 0.84 0.58
CA TRP A 101 2.11 1.52 0.47
C TRP A 101 2.90 1.32 1.75
N THR A 102 4.17 1.66 1.74
CA THR A 102 5.06 1.67 2.90
C THR A 102 5.92 2.92 2.90
N GLU A 103 6.27 3.42 4.07
CA GLU A 103 7.26 4.51 4.21
C GLU A 103 8.71 4.02 4.05
N GLY A 104 8.93 2.71 3.93
CA GLY A 104 10.26 2.10 3.83
C GLY A 104 10.63 1.72 2.39
N ALA A 105 11.62 2.38 1.80
CA ALA A 105 12.09 2.07 0.44
C ALA A 105 12.57 0.62 0.30
N LEU A 106 13.31 0.09 1.29
CA LEU A 106 13.79 -1.29 1.28
C LEU A 106 12.66 -2.31 1.51
N ILE A 107 11.61 -1.93 2.24
CA ILE A 107 10.41 -2.77 2.39
C ILE A 107 9.70 -2.91 1.03
N ALA A 108 9.55 -1.81 0.30
CA ALA A 108 8.98 -1.86 -1.05
C ALA A 108 9.86 -2.66 -2.04
N LEU A 109 11.19 -2.48 -1.98
CA LEU A 109 12.12 -3.27 -2.78
C LEU A 109 11.99 -4.76 -2.46
N TYR A 110 11.87 -5.13 -1.17
CA TYR A 110 11.62 -6.50 -0.75
C TYR A 110 10.35 -7.08 -1.40
N PHE A 111 9.22 -6.38 -1.35
CA PHE A 111 7.99 -6.82 -2.02
C PHE A 111 8.15 -6.96 -3.54
N ALA A 112 8.88 -6.03 -4.18
CA ALA A 112 9.15 -6.08 -5.61
C ALA A 112 9.90 -7.36 -6.00
N VAL A 113 10.99 -7.69 -5.30
CA VAL A 113 11.83 -8.87 -5.63
C VAL A 113 11.23 -10.19 -5.11
N ARG A 114 10.44 -10.16 -4.02
CA ARG A 114 9.74 -11.34 -3.47
C ARG A 114 8.67 -11.84 -4.42
N ASP A 115 7.86 -10.95 -4.96
CA ASP A 115 6.70 -11.26 -5.78
C ASP A 115 7.04 -11.41 -7.27
N SER A 116 8.31 -11.18 -7.65
CA SER A 116 8.78 -11.38 -9.03
C SER A 116 8.83 -12.85 -9.39
N LYS A 117 8.38 -13.16 -10.61
CA LYS A 117 8.33 -14.51 -11.16
C LYS A 117 8.88 -14.54 -12.57
N GLY A 118 9.71 -15.56 -12.87
CA GLY A 118 10.32 -15.74 -14.18
C GLY A 118 11.21 -14.54 -14.55
N ASP A 119 11.25 -14.21 -15.83
CA ASP A 119 12.10 -13.19 -16.41
C ASP A 119 11.45 -11.78 -16.46
N ASN A 120 10.49 -11.53 -15.57
CA ASN A 120 9.83 -10.23 -15.53
C ASN A 120 10.62 -9.27 -14.65
N ASP A 121 10.87 -8.07 -15.17
CA ASP A 121 11.35 -6.96 -14.37
C ASP A 121 10.31 -6.61 -13.31
N ALA A 122 10.78 -6.28 -12.11
CA ALA A 122 9.95 -5.76 -11.04
C ALA A 122 9.87 -4.23 -11.07
N ALA A 123 9.01 -3.65 -10.26
CA ALA A 123 8.87 -2.20 -10.17
C ALA A 123 8.73 -1.72 -8.72
N ILE A 124 9.21 -0.50 -8.47
CA ILE A 124 8.92 0.27 -7.27
C ILE A 124 8.19 1.54 -7.71
N TRP A 125 7.01 1.76 -7.16
CA TRP A 125 6.31 3.03 -7.26
C TRP A 125 6.65 3.89 -6.05
N ILE A 126 6.78 5.20 -6.28
CA ILE A 126 7.07 6.22 -5.27
C ILE A 126 6.02 7.32 -5.40
N LEU A 127 5.43 7.73 -4.28
CA LEU A 127 4.32 8.70 -4.22
C LEU A 127 4.58 9.73 -3.13
N ASP A 128 4.36 11.01 -3.44
CA ASP A 128 4.14 12.05 -2.43
C ASP A 128 2.66 12.07 -2.01
N PRO A 129 2.31 11.55 -0.83
CA PRO A 129 0.91 11.46 -0.40
C PRO A 129 0.30 12.83 -0.07
N TRP A 130 1.12 13.81 0.34
CA TRP A 130 0.65 15.19 0.61
C TRP A 130 0.32 15.94 -0.68
N TRP A 131 1.12 15.73 -1.74
CA TRP A 131 0.81 16.24 -3.08
C TRP A 131 -0.50 15.64 -3.59
N LEU A 132 -0.72 14.34 -3.41
CA LEU A 132 -1.95 13.68 -3.81
C LEU A 132 -3.16 14.29 -3.08
N ASN A 133 -3.10 14.39 -1.76
CA ASN A 133 -4.21 14.93 -0.96
C ASN A 133 -4.47 16.41 -1.27
N LYS A 134 -3.42 17.21 -1.52
CA LYS A 134 -3.61 18.58 -1.97
C LYS A 134 -4.43 18.68 -3.25
N ARG A 135 -4.24 17.77 -4.19
CA ARG A 135 -5.01 17.71 -5.44
C ARG A 135 -6.45 17.24 -5.25
N VAL A 136 -6.67 16.31 -4.33
CA VAL A 136 -7.94 15.58 -4.21
C VAL A 136 -8.90 16.24 -3.23
N VAL A 137 -8.40 16.63 -2.07
CA VAL A 137 -9.21 17.25 -1.00
C VAL A 137 -8.79 18.69 -0.68
N ASN A 138 -7.89 19.26 -1.48
CA ASN A 138 -7.34 20.61 -1.34
C ASN A 138 -6.60 20.88 -0.01
N GLU A 139 -6.17 19.80 0.68
CA GLU A 139 -5.42 19.89 1.93
C GLU A 139 -4.09 19.15 1.80
N ARG A 140 -2.99 19.77 2.27
CA ARG A 140 -1.67 19.14 2.28
C ARG A 140 -1.46 18.40 3.61
N GLU A 141 -2.36 17.45 3.89
CA GLU A 141 -2.37 16.64 5.11
C GLU A 141 -2.62 15.18 4.78
N VAL A 142 -2.02 14.30 5.57
CA VAL A 142 -2.31 12.87 5.56
C VAL A 142 -2.60 12.47 6.99
N ILE A 143 -3.86 12.21 7.30
CA ILE A 143 -4.33 11.89 8.65
C ILE A 143 -4.98 10.50 8.69
N PRO A 144 -4.99 9.85 9.86
CA PRO A 144 -5.78 8.64 10.06
C PRO A 144 -7.27 9.00 10.01
N PRO A 145 -8.08 8.39 9.14
CA PRO A 145 -9.51 8.61 9.12
C PRO A 145 -10.14 8.00 10.39
N GLY A 146 -11.12 8.69 10.94
CA GLY A 146 -11.84 8.26 12.16
C GLY A 146 -11.01 8.34 13.44
N ALA A 147 -9.80 8.88 13.43
CA ALA A 147 -9.05 9.15 14.63
C ALA A 147 -9.70 10.33 15.38
N GLU A 148 -10.21 10.09 16.57
CA GLU A 148 -10.46 11.13 17.57
C GLU A 148 -9.10 11.65 18.06
N ILE A 149 -8.41 12.41 17.23
CA ILE A 149 -7.29 13.19 17.71
C ILE A 149 -7.95 14.33 18.47
N GLY A 150 -7.89 14.36 19.80
CA GLY A 150 -8.34 15.30 20.82
C GLY A 150 -8.78 16.72 20.46
N ILE A 151 -8.98 17.00 19.22
CA ILE A 151 -9.60 18.13 18.60
C ILE A 151 -10.68 17.52 17.70
N SER A 152 -11.94 17.66 18.12
CA SER A 152 -13.08 17.40 17.24
C SER A 152 -13.00 18.34 16.05
N THR A 153 -12.17 17.99 15.08
CA THR A 153 -12.22 18.69 13.80
C THR A 153 -13.35 18.03 12.98
N PRO A 154 -14.18 18.81 12.31
CA PRO A 154 -15.13 18.30 11.31
C PRO A 154 -14.45 17.44 10.23
N ASP A 155 -13.14 17.44 10.22
CA ASP A 155 -12.23 16.86 9.23
C ASP A 155 -12.11 15.32 9.30
N SER A 156 -12.45 14.67 10.41
CA SER A 156 -12.46 13.21 10.48
C SER A 156 -13.48 12.59 9.50
N ASP A 157 -14.47 13.35 9.10
CA ASP A 157 -15.53 12.95 8.16
C ASP A 157 -15.16 13.24 6.68
N ARG A 158 -14.07 13.97 6.43
CA ARG A 158 -13.58 14.34 5.09
C ARG A 158 -13.41 13.14 4.16
N TYR A 159 -12.95 12.03 4.68
CA TYR A 159 -12.69 10.79 3.93
C TYR A 159 -13.90 9.86 3.85
N LYS A 160 -14.99 10.17 4.55
CA LYS A 160 -16.22 9.38 4.55
C LYS A 160 -16.77 9.06 3.15
N PRO A 161 -16.68 9.95 2.12
CA PRO A 161 -17.13 9.62 0.78
C PRO A 161 -16.41 8.42 0.13
N TRP A 162 -15.20 8.07 0.60
CA TRP A 162 -14.46 6.90 0.13
C TRP A 162 -14.83 5.59 0.86
N LEU A 163 -15.50 5.65 2.02
CA LEU A 163 -15.93 4.42 2.71
C LEU A 163 -16.92 3.60 1.86
N PRO A 164 -16.83 2.26 1.94
CA PRO A 164 -17.84 1.39 1.35
C PRO A 164 -19.15 1.47 2.18
N ASP A 165 -20.06 2.30 1.73
CA ASP A 165 -21.38 2.47 2.33
C ASP A 165 -22.42 2.61 1.21
N ARG A 166 -23.23 1.57 1.01
CA ARG A 166 -24.28 1.55 -0.02
C ARG A 166 -25.41 2.54 0.21
N TYR A 167 -25.58 2.98 1.46
CA TYR A 167 -26.62 3.92 1.84
C TYR A 167 -26.14 5.37 1.82
N SER A 168 -24.86 5.58 1.57
CA SER A 168 -24.32 6.93 1.42
C SER A 168 -24.96 7.64 0.23
N THR A 169 -25.44 8.84 0.46
CA THR A 169 -25.94 9.76 -0.57
C THR A 169 -24.79 10.49 -1.27
N ASP A 170 -23.59 10.43 -0.71
CA ASP A 170 -22.41 11.08 -1.29
C ASP A 170 -21.99 10.36 -2.58
N LYS A 171 -21.64 11.15 -3.59
CA LYS A 171 -21.05 10.59 -4.80
C LYS A 171 -19.67 10.01 -4.47
N LEU A 172 -19.38 8.80 -4.93
CA LEU A 172 -18.03 8.24 -4.82
C LEU A 172 -17.05 9.16 -5.56
N PRO A 173 -16.00 9.68 -4.89
CA PRO A 173 -15.01 10.50 -5.55
C PRO A 173 -14.33 9.75 -6.70
N THR A 174 -13.84 10.48 -7.69
CA THR A 174 -13.14 9.88 -8.83
C THR A 174 -11.71 9.54 -8.47
N LEU A 175 -11.02 10.48 -7.80
CA LEU A 175 -9.60 10.40 -7.48
C LEU A 175 -9.33 9.62 -6.18
N PRO A 176 -8.16 9.02 -6.03
CA PRO A 176 -7.75 8.37 -4.79
C PRO A 176 -7.32 9.39 -3.73
N VAL A 177 -7.40 9.01 -2.46
CA VAL A 177 -6.92 9.79 -1.31
C VAL A 177 -5.91 8.98 -0.51
N ALA A 178 -4.88 9.64 0.01
CA ALA A 178 -3.86 9.04 0.88
C ALA A 178 -4.28 9.11 2.35
N VAL A 179 -4.16 8.01 3.09
CA VAL A 179 -4.52 7.92 4.50
C VAL A 179 -3.53 7.06 5.29
N TYR A 180 -3.32 7.40 6.57
CA TYR A 180 -2.67 6.50 7.50
C TYR A 180 -3.71 5.55 8.13
N PRO A 181 -3.38 4.25 8.32
CA PRO A 181 -4.22 3.38 9.15
C PRO A 181 -4.09 3.77 10.62
N THR A 182 -5.11 3.46 11.41
CA THR A 182 -4.94 3.33 12.85
C THR A 182 -4.06 2.11 13.09
N HIS A 183 -2.91 2.29 13.79
CA HIS A 183 -1.91 1.23 14.00
C HIS A 183 -2.40 0.19 15.02
N SER A 184 -3.38 -0.62 14.68
CA SER A 184 -3.95 -1.64 15.57
C SER A 184 -3.28 -3.01 15.46
N ALA A 185 -2.56 -3.30 14.39
CA ALA A 185 -1.92 -4.60 14.15
C ALA A 185 -0.39 -4.49 14.08
N ARG A 186 0.33 -5.46 14.71
CA ARG A 186 1.80 -5.52 14.70
C ARG A 186 2.38 -5.48 13.28
N ARG A 187 1.78 -6.18 12.33
CA ARG A 187 2.19 -6.20 10.91
C ARG A 187 2.09 -4.82 10.25
N ILE A 188 1.04 -4.05 10.55
CA ILE A 188 0.87 -2.68 10.03
C ILE A 188 2.04 -1.80 10.50
N SER A 189 2.42 -1.89 11.77
CA SER A 189 3.56 -1.14 12.32
C SER A 189 4.89 -1.58 11.72
N THR A 190 5.14 -2.89 11.60
CA THR A 190 6.42 -3.42 11.08
C THR A 190 6.63 -3.08 9.60
N GLN A 191 5.58 -3.18 8.81
CA GLN A 191 5.62 -2.81 7.39
C GLN A 191 5.53 -1.30 7.17
N ARG A 192 5.35 -0.49 8.24
CA ARG A 192 5.11 0.96 8.14
C ARG A 192 4.04 1.26 7.10
N SER A 193 2.93 0.51 7.18
CA SER A 193 1.89 0.50 6.17
C SER A 193 1.12 1.80 6.14
N CYS A 194 0.84 2.27 4.95
CA CYS A 194 -0.04 3.38 4.64
C CYS A 194 -0.86 3.02 3.39
N PHE A 195 -1.92 3.78 3.10
CA PHE A 195 -2.85 3.39 2.07
C PHE A 195 -3.26 4.56 1.17
N THR A 196 -3.50 4.27 -0.10
CA THR A 196 -4.42 5.09 -0.90
C THR A 196 -5.76 4.37 -1.03
N ILE A 197 -6.86 5.11 -0.88
CA ILE A 197 -8.21 4.61 -1.12
C ILE A 197 -8.63 5.12 -2.49
N HIS A 198 -8.84 4.22 -3.43
CA HIS A 198 -9.21 4.60 -4.78
C HIS A 198 -10.67 5.06 -4.85
N GLY A 199 -10.93 6.01 -5.74
CA GLY A 199 -12.26 6.46 -6.10
C GLY A 199 -12.89 5.57 -7.16
N SER A 200 -13.71 6.13 -8.03
CA SER A 200 -14.40 5.40 -9.11
C SER A 200 -13.53 5.14 -10.34
N ASP A 201 -12.40 5.83 -10.47
CA ASP A 201 -11.43 5.64 -11.57
C ASP A 201 -10.28 4.73 -11.09
N GLU A 202 -10.16 3.57 -11.74
CA GLU A 202 -9.17 2.54 -11.38
C GLU A 202 -7.74 2.85 -11.86
N ASP A 203 -7.59 3.66 -12.91
CA ASP A 203 -6.31 3.96 -13.56
C ASP A 203 -5.73 5.34 -13.13
N THR A 204 -6.33 6.00 -12.16
CA THR A 204 -6.05 7.41 -11.83
C THR A 204 -4.60 7.66 -11.42
N LEU A 205 -3.99 6.82 -10.58
CA LEU A 205 -2.60 7.04 -10.14
C LEU A 205 -1.61 6.95 -11.30
N GLU A 206 -1.83 6.05 -12.25
CA GLU A 206 -0.99 5.94 -13.45
C GLU A 206 -1.20 7.12 -14.39
N THR A 207 -2.43 7.60 -14.51
CA THR A 207 -2.76 8.82 -15.28
C THR A 207 -2.07 10.03 -14.66
N LEU A 208 -2.15 10.19 -13.33
CA LEU A 208 -1.48 11.26 -12.60
C LEU A 208 0.05 11.18 -12.74
N ALA A 209 0.62 9.98 -12.80
CA ALA A 209 2.07 9.79 -13.01
C ALA A 209 2.57 10.28 -14.38
N GLY A 210 1.68 10.38 -15.36
CA GLY A 210 1.97 10.92 -16.68
C GLY A 210 1.98 12.44 -16.77
N GLU A 211 1.58 13.16 -15.72
CA GLU A 211 1.55 14.61 -15.70
C GLU A 211 2.95 15.22 -15.52
N ARG A 212 3.15 16.45 -16.02
CA ARG A 212 4.45 17.11 -16.01
C ARG A 212 5.00 17.36 -14.60
N ASP A 213 4.11 17.74 -13.67
CA ASP A 213 4.46 18.10 -12.29
C ASP A 213 4.01 17.01 -11.30
N ALA A 214 4.05 15.74 -11.75
CA ALA A 214 3.66 14.61 -10.92
C ALA A 214 4.69 14.33 -9.83
N HIS A 215 4.21 14.22 -8.59
CA HIS A 215 4.99 13.67 -7.48
C HIS A 215 4.67 12.17 -7.29
N ILE A 216 4.67 11.45 -8.40
CA ILE A 216 4.58 10.00 -8.46
C ILE A 216 5.57 9.49 -9.51
N ALA A 217 6.35 8.47 -9.16
CA ALA A 217 7.40 7.93 -10.03
C ALA A 217 7.37 6.40 -10.04
N LYS A 218 7.77 5.81 -11.16
CA LYS A 218 7.97 4.36 -11.33
C LYS A 218 9.43 4.09 -11.62
N ILE A 219 9.98 3.11 -10.91
CA ILE A 219 11.37 2.65 -11.04
C ILE A 219 11.34 1.18 -11.45
N THR A 220 12.18 0.80 -12.37
CA THR A 220 12.36 -0.59 -12.80
C THR A 220 13.46 -1.27 -11.98
N VAL A 221 13.22 -2.50 -11.59
CA VAL A 221 14.20 -3.43 -11.01
C VAL A 221 14.38 -4.56 -12.01
N PRO A 222 15.52 -4.64 -12.73
CA PRO A 222 15.74 -5.67 -13.73
C PRO A 222 15.69 -7.07 -13.13
N HIS A 223 15.10 -8.01 -13.83
CA HIS A 223 15.01 -9.41 -13.36
C HIS A 223 16.40 -10.04 -13.12
N THR A 224 17.41 -9.65 -13.90
CA THR A 224 18.80 -10.12 -13.75
C THR A 224 19.42 -9.76 -12.40
N GLU A 225 18.96 -8.67 -11.78
CA GLU A 225 19.52 -8.15 -10.53
C GLU A 225 18.77 -8.67 -9.29
N ILE A 226 17.62 -9.31 -9.48
CA ILE A 226 16.76 -9.79 -8.39
C ILE A 226 17.48 -10.73 -7.42
N PRO A 227 18.30 -11.73 -7.88
CA PRO A 227 19.02 -12.60 -6.96
C PRO A 227 20.00 -11.83 -6.06
N THR A 228 20.79 -10.92 -6.64
CA THR A 228 21.73 -10.09 -5.90
C THR A 228 21.03 -9.16 -4.91
N ILE A 229 19.92 -8.54 -5.30
CA ILE A 229 19.14 -7.68 -4.42
C ILE A 229 18.52 -8.46 -3.25
N LYS A 230 18.04 -9.68 -3.47
CA LYS A 230 17.53 -10.54 -2.39
C LYS A 230 18.62 -10.84 -1.35
N GLU A 231 19.82 -11.16 -1.78
CA GLU A 231 20.96 -11.39 -0.90
C GLU A 231 21.31 -10.12 -0.11
N GLN A 232 21.39 -8.97 -0.77
CA GLN A 232 21.68 -7.69 -0.13
C GLN A 232 20.61 -7.30 0.90
N LEU A 233 19.33 -7.54 0.62
CA LEU A 233 18.22 -7.29 1.56
C LEU A 233 18.33 -8.20 2.78
N ALA A 234 18.64 -9.49 2.60
CA ALA A 234 18.84 -10.43 3.71
C ALA A 234 20.01 -9.99 4.62
N VAL A 235 21.15 -9.59 4.04
CA VAL A 235 22.29 -9.02 4.79
C VAL A 235 21.90 -7.74 5.53
N ALA A 236 21.02 -6.91 4.95
CA ALA A 236 20.49 -5.69 5.59
C ALA A 236 19.41 -5.97 6.63
N GLY A 237 19.06 -7.24 6.89
CA GLY A 237 18.03 -7.63 7.86
C GLY A 237 16.59 -7.40 7.36
N VAL A 238 16.39 -7.32 6.06
CA VAL A 238 15.06 -7.18 5.44
C VAL A 238 14.69 -8.51 4.79
N ASP A 239 14.03 -9.36 5.55
CA ASP A 239 13.66 -10.73 5.19
C ASP A 239 12.19 -11.05 5.52
N GLU A 240 11.77 -12.29 5.25
CA GLU A 240 10.39 -12.76 5.48
C GLU A 240 9.96 -12.62 6.94
N VAL A 241 10.85 -12.87 7.92
CA VAL A 241 10.51 -12.82 9.35
C VAL A 241 10.40 -11.39 9.85
N THR A 242 11.27 -10.50 9.38
CA THR A 242 11.25 -9.08 9.75
C THR A 242 10.07 -8.34 9.14
N ILE A 243 9.65 -8.70 7.93
CA ILE A 243 8.51 -8.09 7.24
C ILE A 243 7.17 -8.68 7.70
N PHE A 244 7.13 -9.99 8.02
CA PHE A 244 5.95 -10.70 8.50
C PHE A 244 6.24 -11.31 9.88
N PRO A 245 6.13 -10.52 10.96
CA PRO A 245 6.47 -10.97 12.32
C PRO A 245 5.33 -11.79 12.94
N ASP A 246 4.93 -12.85 12.26
CA ASP A 246 3.90 -13.79 12.65
C ASP A 246 4.33 -15.23 12.33
N LEU A 247 3.57 -16.23 12.79
CA LEU A 247 3.89 -17.65 12.59
C LEU A 247 3.83 -18.06 11.11
N ASP A 248 2.99 -17.42 10.31
CA ASP A 248 2.94 -17.68 8.87
C ASP A 248 4.22 -17.19 8.18
N GLY A 249 4.73 -16.01 8.57
CA GLY A 249 6.00 -15.47 8.09
C GLY A 249 7.18 -16.38 8.47
N LEU A 250 7.22 -16.85 9.72
CA LEU A 250 8.23 -17.79 10.18
C LEU A 250 8.15 -19.13 9.40
N GLY A 251 6.96 -19.66 9.20
CA GLY A 251 6.76 -20.90 8.43
C GLY A 251 7.26 -20.78 6.99
N ARG A 252 6.96 -19.67 6.31
CA ARG A 252 7.46 -19.40 4.95
C ARG A 252 8.99 -19.26 4.92
N TYR A 253 9.57 -18.56 5.89
CA TYR A 253 11.02 -18.43 6.01
C TYR A 253 11.71 -19.79 6.14
N LEU A 254 11.25 -20.65 7.07
CA LEU A 254 11.83 -21.98 7.27
C LEU A 254 11.68 -22.87 6.02
N SER A 255 10.57 -22.76 5.29
CA SER A 255 10.38 -23.47 4.03
C SER A 255 11.37 -23.02 2.95
N ALA A 256 11.64 -21.69 2.87
CA ALA A 256 12.61 -21.17 1.91
C ALA A 256 14.06 -21.59 2.24
N VAL A 257 14.43 -21.64 3.53
CA VAL A 257 15.73 -22.15 3.98
C VAL A 257 15.93 -23.60 3.54
N LEU A 258 14.93 -24.47 3.78
CA LEU A 258 15.00 -25.88 3.39
C LEU A 258 15.14 -26.06 1.87
N GLN A 259 14.42 -25.24 1.07
CA GLN A 259 14.55 -25.29 -0.39
C GLN A 259 15.94 -24.89 -0.86
N SER A 260 16.52 -23.83 -0.28
CA SER A 260 17.88 -23.37 -0.64
C SER A 260 18.97 -24.40 -0.34
N GLU A 261 18.79 -25.20 0.74
CA GLU A 261 19.71 -26.31 1.08
C GLU A 261 19.56 -27.49 0.11
N ALA A 262 18.37 -27.72 -0.44
CA ALA A 262 18.13 -28.78 -1.40
C ALA A 262 18.65 -28.50 -2.82
N ASP A 263 18.77 -27.20 -3.17
CA ASP A 263 19.26 -26.73 -4.48
C ASP A 263 20.79 -26.49 -4.49
N ALA A 264 21.46 -26.57 -3.34
CA ALA A 264 22.92 -26.41 -3.18
C ALA A 264 23.68 -27.75 -3.28
#